data_c1157c46dbd83745c79dd597221fe225
#
_entry.id   c1157c46dbd83745c79dd597221fe225
#
_cell.length_a   1.000
_cell.length_b   1.000
_cell.length_c   1.000
_cell.angle_alpha   90.00
_cell.angle_beta   90.00
_cell.angle_gamma   90.00
#
_symmetry.space_group_name_H-M   'P 1'
#
loop_
_entity.id
_entity.type
_entity.pdbx_description
1 polymer ?
#
loop_
_entity_poly.entity_id
_entity_poly.type
_entity_poly.pdbx_seq_one_letter_code
_entity_poly.pdbx_strand_id
1 'polypeptide(L)'
;MKAKPLPPVYALRAFESAARNGSFTLAAEELSLTQSAVSKHVKTLEAYFGRKLFVRHGPRMTVTAEAHIFAAGLRRGFRQVEEACMLFRTQRDVLRLKAPSTLTMRWLLDALAAFRGTRPAFEVQISSVWMDVDTVDFFSESYDCAILLGAGKFGESTHCVKLFDEWLIPVCSRATAAVARANPAACELIHPSPDRRDWRRWLNGSGHDLNVDITRGQVFDMLEQGIAAAIAGHGMSIGDLALCATAIDEKQLVLPFKTAVSTGDAYYLVWPEDSAKAAQVRELHAFLAGRMPRLAHPGVRFVDLG
;
A
#
# COMPACT_ATOMS: atom_id res chain seq x y z
N MET A 1 26.20 -21.68 6.70
CA MET A 1 25.81 -21.86 8.12
C MET A 1 24.50 -22.66 8.14
N LYS A 2 24.48 -23.87 8.77
CA LYS A 2 23.20 -24.57 8.97
C LYS A 2 22.33 -23.75 9.92
N ALA A 3 21.12 -23.34 9.45
CA ALA A 3 20.17 -22.63 10.31
C ALA A 3 19.89 -23.50 11.56
N LYS A 4 19.99 -22.89 12.75
CA LYS A 4 19.54 -23.56 13.97
C LYS A 4 18.05 -23.85 13.84
N PRO A 5 17.57 -25.06 14.20
CA PRO A 5 16.16 -25.38 14.13
C PRO A 5 15.37 -24.38 14.98
N LEU A 6 14.18 -24.02 14.54
CA LEU A 6 13.28 -23.16 15.31
C LEU A 6 12.94 -23.80 16.65
N PRO A 7 12.73 -23.01 17.71
CA PRO A 7 12.17 -23.54 18.96
C PRO A 7 10.77 -24.11 18.71
N PRO A 8 10.29 -25.00 19.59
CA PRO A 8 8.97 -25.60 19.43
C PRO A 8 7.86 -24.51 19.33
N VAL A 9 7.04 -24.56 18.29
CA VAL A 9 6.01 -23.56 18.01
C VAL A 9 5.03 -23.40 19.18
N TYR A 10 4.66 -24.49 19.85
CA TYR A 10 3.80 -24.44 21.04
C TYR A 10 4.44 -23.66 22.20
N ALA A 11 5.78 -23.71 22.34
CA ALA A 11 6.47 -22.93 23.36
C ALA A 11 6.52 -21.44 23.01
N LEU A 12 6.72 -21.11 21.74
CA LEU A 12 6.62 -19.73 21.24
C LEU A 12 5.22 -19.16 21.47
N ARG A 13 4.18 -19.94 21.19
CA ARG A 13 2.78 -19.51 21.38
C ARG A 13 2.44 -19.32 22.86
N ALA A 14 2.89 -20.23 23.74
CA ALA A 14 2.69 -20.10 25.19
C ALA A 14 3.39 -18.86 25.75
N PHE A 15 4.59 -18.56 25.29
CA PHE A 15 5.32 -17.36 25.69
C PHE A 15 4.62 -16.09 25.18
N GLU A 16 4.23 -16.01 23.89
CA GLU A 16 3.54 -14.84 23.33
C GLU A 16 2.26 -14.53 24.10
N SER A 17 1.42 -15.55 24.33
CA SER A 17 0.17 -15.39 25.07
C SER A 17 0.44 -14.94 26.52
N ALA A 18 1.41 -15.53 27.22
CA ALA A 18 1.76 -15.13 28.58
C ALA A 18 2.32 -13.69 28.65
N ALA A 19 3.12 -13.31 27.67
CA ALA A 19 3.68 -11.96 27.57
C ALA A 19 2.61 -10.89 27.32
N ARG A 20 1.66 -11.19 26.42
CA ARG A 20 0.56 -10.29 26.06
C ARG A 20 -0.45 -10.12 27.19
N ASN A 21 -0.81 -11.21 27.85
CA ASN A 21 -1.79 -11.18 28.96
C ASN A 21 -1.17 -10.73 30.30
N GLY A 22 0.16 -10.66 30.40
CA GLY A 22 0.85 -10.40 31.66
C GLY A 22 0.56 -11.46 32.76
N SER A 23 0.05 -12.64 32.35
CA SER A 23 -0.47 -13.66 33.28
C SER A 23 -0.35 -15.05 32.65
N PHE A 24 0.26 -15.97 33.39
CA PHE A 24 0.33 -17.38 33.00
C PHE A 24 -1.03 -18.08 33.12
N THR A 25 -1.90 -17.62 34.02
CA THR A 25 -3.26 -18.15 34.19
C THR A 25 -4.12 -17.79 32.99
N LEU A 26 -4.15 -16.53 32.61
CA LEU A 26 -4.92 -16.08 31.43
C LEU A 26 -4.40 -16.71 30.14
N ALA A 27 -3.09 -16.88 30.02
CA ALA A 27 -2.50 -17.59 28.86
C ALA A 27 -2.91 -19.08 28.84
N ALA A 28 -3.01 -19.71 29.99
CA ALA A 28 -3.46 -21.09 30.10
C ALA A 28 -4.93 -21.24 29.67
N GLU A 29 -5.79 -20.33 30.10
CA GLU A 29 -7.20 -20.27 29.70
C GLU A 29 -7.34 -20.07 28.18
N GLU A 30 -6.64 -19.08 27.62
CA GLU A 30 -6.64 -18.80 26.19
C GLU A 30 -6.20 -19.99 25.33
N LEU A 31 -5.17 -20.70 25.79
CA LEU A 31 -4.59 -21.83 25.03
C LEU A 31 -5.21 -23.18 25.37
N SER A 32 -6.22 -23.23 26.27
CA SER A 32 -6.80 -24.46 26.78
C SER A 32 -5.74 -25.40 27.39
N LEU A 33 -4.80 -24.83 28.15
CA LEU A 33 -3.72 -25.51 28.83
C LEU A 33 -3.84 -25.31 30.35
N THR A 34 -3.00 -26.05 31.13
CA THR A 34 -2.80 -25.73 32.54
C THR A 34 -1.71 -24.66 32.70
N GLN A 35 -1.77 -23.88 33.79
CA GLN A 35 -0.73 -22.90 34.13
C GLN A 35 0.66 -23.54 34.24
N SER A 36 0.73 -24.76 34.76
CA SER A 36 1.99 -25.54 34.86
C SER A 36 2.55 -25.88 33.46
N ALA A 37 1.68 -26.22 32.51
CA ALA A 37 2.09 -26.48 31.11
C ALA A 37 2.63 -25.19 30.45
N VAL A 38 1.95 -24.07 30.57
CA VAL A 38 2.44 -22.78 30.07
C VAL A 38 3.79 -22.44 30.68
N SER A 39 3.95 -22.59 32.01
CA SER A 39 5.23 -22.37 32.69
C SER A 39 6.34 -23.30 32.17
N LYS A 40 6.04 -24.59 31.92
CA LYS A 40 6.97 -25.54 31.33
C LYS A 40 7.39 -25.12 29.91
N HIS A 41 6.46 -24.71 29.08
CA HIS A 41 6.73 -24.23 27.71
C HIS A 41 7.62 -22.98 27.70
N VAL A 42 7.36 -22.04 28.60
CA VAL A 42 8.20 -20.83 28.74
C VAL A 42 9.62 -21.22 29.19
N LYS A 43 9.75 -22.13 30.16
CA LYS A 43 11.07 -22.63 30.58
C LYS A 43 11.82 -23.34 29.47
N THR A 44 11.12 -24.10 28.60
CA THR A 44 11.74 -24.74 27.42
C THR A 44 12.31 -23.66 26.49
N LEU A 45 11.60 -22.55 26.31
CA LEU A 45 12.05 -21.45 25.47
C LEU A 45 13.23 -20.69 26.09
N GLU A 46 13.19 -20.46 27.41
CA GLU A 46 14.31 -19.87 28.15
C GLU A 46 15.58 -20.74 28.06
N ALA A 47 15.44 -22.08 28.19
CA ALA A 47 16.55 -23.01 28.02
C ALA A 47 17.10 -23.00 26.59
N TYR A 48 16.23 -22.90 25.56
CA TYR A 48 16.64 -22.83 24.16
C TYR A 48 17.47 -21.57 23.86
N PHE A 49 17.06 -20.40 24.40
CA PHE A 49 17.78 -19.15 24.18
C PHE A 49 18.88 -18.86 25.19
N GLY A 50 18.96 -19.63 26.28
CA GLY A 50 19.90 -19.41 27.38
C GLY A 50 19.64 -18.10 28.12
N ARG A 51 18.43 -17.55 28.08
CA ARG A 51 18.05 -16.25 28.65
C ARG A 51 16.70 -16.33 29.36
N LYS A 52 16.52 -15.50 30.38
CA LYS A 52 15.22 -15.31 31.01
C LYS A 52 14.35 -14.42 30.18
N LEU A 53 13.10 -14.85 29.94
CA LEU A 53 12.07 -14.11 29.25
C LEU A 53 11.17 -13.36 30.24
N PHE A 54 11.08 -13.86 31.48
CA PHE A 54 10.36 -13.23 32.57
C PHE A 54 11.25 -13.01 33.77
N VAL A 55 11.01 -11.92 34.48
CA VAL A 55 11.62 -11.63 35.80
C VAL A 55 10.52 -11.53 36.85
N ARG A 56 10.84 -11.91 38.08
CA ARG A 56 9.93 -11.84 39.22
C ARG A 56 10.17 -10.57 40.00
N HIS A 57 9.14 -9.79 40.19
CA HIS A 57 9.11 -8.66 41.12
C HIS A 57 8.05 -8.94 42.19
N GLY A 58 8.47 -9.58 43.30
CA GLY A 58 7.56 -10.05 44.34
C GLY A 58 6.58 -11.10 43.79
N PRO A 59 5.26 -10.92 43.95
CA PRO A 59 4.26 -11.85 43.45
C PRO A 59 3.99 -11.69 41.93
N ARG A 60 4.49 -10.62 41.30
CA ARG A 60 4.25 -10.35 39.87
C ARG A 60 5.39 -10.83 38.99
N MET A 61 5.01 -11.41 37.85
CA MET A 61 5.93 -11.75 36.76
C MET A 61 5.84 -10.70 35.67
N THR A 62 6.96 -10.14 35.25
CA THR A 62 7.05 -9.15 34.18
C THR A 62 7.96 -9.66 33.07
N VAL A 63 7.64 -9.30 31.85
CA VAL A 63 8.44 -9.63 30.67
C VAL A 63 9.70 -8.76 30.65
N THR A 64 10.86 -9.31 30.31
CA THR A 64 12.08 -8.51 30.09
C THR A 64 11.94 -7.60 28.86
N ALA A 65 12.72 -6.51 28.78
CA ALA A 65 12.65 -5.56 27.66
C ALA A 65 12.90 -6.26 26.31
N GLU A 66 13.93 -7.11 26.23
CA GLU A 66 14.24 -7.87 25.01
C GLU A 66 13.13 -8.87 24.65
N ALA A 67 12.56 -9.53 25.67
CA ALA A 67 11.49 -10.48 25.50
C ALA A 67 10.19 -9.79 25.04
N HIS A 68 9.97 -8.53 25.43
CA HIS A 68 8.83 -7.74 24.94
C HIS A 68 8.90 -7.51 23.42
N ILE A 69 10.08 -7.12 22.91
CA ILE A 69 10.31 -6.95 21.46
C ILE A 69 10.11 -8.29 20.73
N PHE A 70 10.63 -9.38 21.32
CA PHE A 70 10.47 -10.71 20.75
C PHE A 70 8.99 -11.16 20.70
N ALA A 71 8.22 -10.93 21.78
CA ALA A 71 6.78 -11.24 21.83
C ALA A 71 5.99 -10.45 20.76
N ALA A 72 6.34 -9.16 20.53
CA ALA A 72 5.74 -8.36 19.49
C ALA A 72 6.03 -8.92 18.08
N GLY A 73 7.25 -9.42 17.84
CA GLY A 73 7.63 -10.11 16.61
C GLY A 73 6.83 -11.41 16.41
N LEU A 74 6.73 -12.24 17.44
CA LEU A 74 5.94 -13.48 17.40
C LEU A 74 4.47 -13.23 17.12
N ARG A 75 3.87 -12.20 17.72
CA ARG A 75 2.46 -11.82 17.47
C ARG A 75 2.21 -11.52 16.00
N ARG A 76 3.12 -10.80 15.33
CA ARG A 76 3.01 -10.53 13.89
C ARG A 76 3.10 -11.84 13.08
N GLY A 77 4.06 -12.71 13.41
CA GLY A 77 4.22 -14.00 12.74
C GLY A 77 3.01 -14.93 12.93
N PHE A 78 2.48 -15.03 14.14
CA PHE A 78 1.30 -15.88 14.40
C PHE A 78 0.04 -15.36 13.70
N ARG A 79 -0.15 -14.04 13.58
CA ARG A 79 -1.24 -13.50 12.77
C ARG A 79 -1.16 -13.96 11.32
N GLN A 80 0.02 -13.95 10.71
CA GLN A 80 0.19 -14.45 9.34
C GLN A 80 -0.16 -15.94 9.21
N VAL A 81 0.23 -16.76 10.19
CA VAL A 81 -0.14 -18.18 10.23
C VAL A 81 -1.66 -18.35 10.38
N GLU A 82 -2.30 -17.58 11.27
CA GLU A 82 -3.75 -17.61 11.48
C GLU A 82 -4.51 -17.16 10.21
N GLU A 83 -4.04 -16.12 9.54
CA GLU A 83 -4.58 -15.65 8.25
C GLU A 83 -4.47 -16.74 7.18
N ALA A 84 -3.31 -17.40 7.07
CA ALA A 84 -3.12 -18.51 6.14
C ALA A 84 -4.07 -19.68 6.43
N CYS A 85 -4.26 -20.04 7.70
CA CYS A 85 -5.21 -21.07 8.11
C CYS A 85 -6.66 -20.68 7.82
N MET A 86 -7.03 -19.41 8.05
CA MET A 86 -8.36 -18.89 7.71
C MET A 86 -8.61 -18.95 6.21
N LEU A 87 -7.66 -18.50 5.41
CA LEU A 87 -7.73 -18.54 3.95
C LEU A 87 -7.89 -19.97 3.42
N PHE A 88 -7.20 -20.93 4.02
CA PHE A 88 -7.30 -22.34 3.67
C PHE A 88 -8.67 -22.96 4.06
N ARG A 89 -9.26 -22.50 5.18
CA ARG A 89 -10.58 -22.96 5.64
C ARG A 89 -11.74 -22.34 4.86
N THR A 90 -11.62 -21.08 4.51
CA THR A 90 -12.61 -20.38 3.69
C THR A 90 -12.31 -20.69 2.24
N GLN A 91 -12.92 -21.73 1.70
CA GLN A 91 -12.94 -22.06 0.25
C GLN A 91 -13.72 -21.01 -0.58
N ARG A 92 -13.73 -19.75 -0.16
CA ARG A 92 -14.28 -18.67 -0.98
C ARG A 92 -13.29 -18.34 -2.08
N ASP A 93 -13.79 -18.33 -3.28
CA ASP A 93 -13.06 -17.99 -4.49
C ASP A 93 -12.86 -16.46 -4.59
N VAL A 94 -12.19 -15.91 -3.56
CA VAL A 94 -11.93 -14.47 -3.40
C VAL A 94 -10.62 -14.14 -4.09
N LEU A 95 -10.65 -13.23 -5.05
CA LEU A 95 -9.44 -12.68 -5.67
C LEU A 95 -8.86 -11.57 -4.78
N ARG A 96 -7.64 -11.78 -4.29
CA ARG A 96 -6.93 -10.81 -3.42
C ARG A 96 -6.06 -9.91 -4.27
N LEU A 97 -6.43 -8.64 -4.32
CA LEU A 97 -5.79 -7.62 -5.13
C LEU A 97 -5.07 -6.60 -4.23
N LYS A 98 -3.77 -6.42 -4.46
CA LYS A 98 -2.98 -5.31 -3.89
C LYS A 98 -3.01 -4.15 -4.88
N ALA A 99 -3.23 -2.92 -4.40
CA ALA A 99 -3.26 -1.75 -5.27
C ALA A 99 -2.79 -0.47 -4.55
N PRO A 100 -2.28 0.55 -5.28
CA PRO A 100 -1.94 1.85 -4.71
C PRO A 100 -3.17 2.53 -4.12
N SER A 101 -3.00 3.19 -2.98
CA SER A 101 -4.11 3.83 -2.25
C SER A 101 -4.82 4.89 -3.08
N THR A 102 -4.09 5.78 -3.75
CA THR A 102 -4.69 6.83 -4.58
C THR A 102 -5.46 6.26 -5.77
N LEU A 103 -4.87 5.29 -6.48
CA LEU A 103 -5.55 4.62 -7.58
C LEU A 103 -6.82 3.90 -7.08
N THR A 104 -6.73 3.24 -5.92
CA THR A 104 -7.87 2.56 -5.30
C THR A 104 -9.01 3.55 -5.03
N MET A 105 -8.72 4.65 -4.35
CA MET A 105 -9.72 5.64 -3.94
C MET A 105 -10.34 6.40 -5.11
N ARG A 106 -9.56 6.67 -6.15
CA ARG A 106 -9.96 7.59 -7.22
C ARG A 106 -10.54 6.93 -8.46
N TRP A 107 -10.33 5.62 -8.60
CA TRP A 107 -10.79 4.89 -9.79
C TRP A 107 -11.24 3.47 -9.49
N LEU A 108 -10.42 2.67 -8.78
CA LEU A 108 -10.60 1.23 -8.70
C LEU A 108 -11.85 0.83 -7.91
N LEU A 109 -12.21 1.55 -6.85
CA LEU A 109 -13.41 1.26 -6.06
C LEU A 109 -14.69 1.34 -6.89
N ASP A 110 -14.84 2.38 -7.71
CA ASP A 110 -16.01 2.55 -8.57
C ASP A 110 -16.03 1.48 -9.68
N ALA A 111 -14.86 1.18 -10.25
CA ALA A 111 -14.73 0.13 -11.26
C ALA A 111 -15.11 -1.24 -10.67
N LEU A 112 -14.68 -1.57 -9.46
CA LEU A 112 -15.01 -2.82 -8.80
C LEU A 112 -16.46 -2.87 -8.30
N ALA A 113 -17.04 -1.76 -7.88
CA ALA A 113 -18.47 -1.68 -7.57
C ALA A 113 -19.32 -2.02 -8.80
N ALA A 114 -18.94 -1.47 -9.96
CA ALA A 114 -19.60 -1.80 -11.23
C ALA A 114 -19.34 -3.26 -11.66
N PHE A 115 -18.14 -3.80 -11.43
CA PHE A 115 -17.81 -5.20 -11.70
C PHE A 115 -18.69 -6.15 -10.87
N ARG A 116 -18.82 -5.89 -9.58
CA ARG A 116 -19.69 -6.66 -8.68
C ARG A 116 -21.15 -6.68 -9.15
N GLY A 117 -21.63 -5.58 -9.72
CA GLY A 117 -22.98 -5.51 -10.31
C GLY A 117 -23.17 -6.48 -11.48
N THR A 118 -22.12 -6.79 -12.24
CA THR A 118 -22.16 -7.75 -13.38
C THR A 118 -21.78 -9.17 -12.99
N ARG A 119 -21.02 -9.35 -11.91
CA ARG A 119 -20.50 -10.64 -11.41
C ARG A 119 -20.66 -10.76 -9.90
N PRO A 120 -21.90 -10.95 -9.38
CA PRO A 120 -22.15 -10.97 -7.93
C PRO A 120 -21.41 -12.08 -7.19
N ALA A 121 -21.15 -13.21 -7.86
CA ALA A 121 -20.44 -14.35 -7.27
C ALA A 121 -18.90 -14.18 -7.25
N PHE A 122 -18.37 -13.19 -7.97
CA PHE A 122 -16.94 -12.92 -8.04
C PHE A 122 -16.58 -11.89 -6.96
N GLU A 123 -15.93 -12.34 -5.92
CA GLU A 123 -15.50 -11.47 -4.81
C GLU A 123 -14.06 -11.02 -5.03
N VAL A 124 -13.83 -9.70 -4.97
CA VAL A 124 -12.48 -9.09 -4.98
C VAL A 124 -12.23 -8.42 -3.63
N GLN A 125 -11.20 -8.88 -2.93
CA GLN A 125 -10.72 -8.25 -1.71
C GLN A 125 -9.53 -7.35 -2.06
N ILE A 126 -9.65 -6.05 -1.76
CA ILE A 126 -8.57 -5.09 -2.00
C ILE A 126 -7.77 -4.89 -0.73
N SER A 127 -6.45 -4.91 -0.86
CA SER A 127 -5.52 -4.35 0.11
C SER A 127 -4.87 -3.13 -0.49
N SER A 128 -5.24 -1.97 0.04
CA SER A 128 -4.67 -0.70 -0.38
C SER A 128 -3.43 -0.40 0.45
N VAL A 129 -2.31 -0.20 -0.20
CA VAL A 129 -1.02 0.00 0.45
C VAL A 129 -0.35 1.25 -0.10
N TRP A 130 0.48 1.86 0.74
CA TRP A 130 1.47 2.80 0.25
C TRP A 130 2.50 2.03 -0.58
N MET A 131 2.71 2.44 -1.83
CA MET A 131 3.62 1.76 -2.73
C MET A 131 4.79 2.67 -3.06
N ASP A 132 5.89 2.44 -2.37
CA ASP A 132 7.21 2.99 -2.70
C ASP A 132 8.09 1.94 -3.42
N VAL A 133 7.55 0.76 -3.68
CA VAL A 133 8.29 -0.37 -4.26
C VAL A 133 7.52 -0.93 -5.45
N ASP A 134 8.15 -0.87 -6.62
CA ASP A 134 7.63 -1.38 -7.91
C ASP A 134 7.63 -2.91 -8.00
N THR A 135 7.64 -3.60 -6.85
CA THR A 135 7.70 -5.05 -6.78
C THR A 135 6.72 -5.62 -5.78
N VAL A 136 6.18 -6.78 -6.08
CA VAL A 136 5.37 -7.61 -5.20
C VAL A 136 6.03 -8.97 -5.06
N ASP A 137 6.25 -9.42 -3.84
CA ASP A 137 6.64 -10.80 -3.56
C ASP A 137 5.39 -11.65 -3.34
N PHE A 138 4.86 -12.21 -4.42
CA PHE A 138 3.68 -13.09 -4.37
C PHE A 138 3.87 -14.37 -3.55
N PHE A 139 5.12 -14.75 -3.20
CA PHE A 139 5.40 -15.90 -2.36
C PHE A 139 5.31 -15.57 -0.87
N SER A 140 5.73 -14.36 -0.49
CA SER A 140 5.69 -13.93 0.93
C SER A 140 4.43 -13.14 1.27
N GLU A 141 3.79 -12.52 0.28
CA GLU A 141 2.57 -11.75 0.44
C GLU A 141 1.36 -12.55 -0.06
N SER A 142 0.27 -12.54 0.70
CA SER A 142 -0.94 -13.34 0.38
C SER A 142 -1.82 -12.67 -0.68
N TYR A 143 -1.26 -12.21 -1.81
CA TYR A 143 -2.02 -11.62 -2.93
C TYR A 143 -2.03 -12.55 -4.14
N ASP A 144 -3.14 -12.52 -4.88
CA ASP A 144 -3.31 -13.27 -6.13
C ASP A 144 -2.90 -12.43 -7.35
N CYS A 145 -3.05 -11.11 -7.24
CA CYS A 145 -2.61 -10.12 -8.22
C CYS A 145 -2.35 -8.77 -7.56
N ALA A 146 -1.68 -7.88 -8.29
CA ALA A 146 -1.42 -6.51 -7.84
C ALA A 146 -1.57 -5.52 -8.98
N ILE A 147 -1.96 -4.28 -8.68
CA ILE A 147 -1.75 -3.16 -9.60
C ILE A 147 -0.49 -2.42 -9.13
N LEU A 148 0.48 -2.29 -10.02
CA LEU A 148 1.78 -1.68 -9.78
C LEU A 148 2.00 -0.52 -10.75
N LEU A 149 2.72 0.52 -10.30
CA LEU A 149 3.20 1.60 -11.15
C LEU A 149 4.67 1.30 -11.52
N GLY A 150 5.03 1.42 -12.79
CA GLY A 150 6.40 1.23 -13.25
C GLY A 150 6.51 1.04 -14.76
N ALA A 151 7.70 0.63 -15.21
CA ALA A 151 8.05 0.49 -16.62
C ALA A 151 7.69 -0.88 -17.23
N GLY A 152 6.82 -1.67 -16.59
CA GLY A 152 6.35 -2.97 -17.11
C GLY A 152 7.28 -4.15 -16.84
N LYS A 153 8.20 -4.04 -15.88
CA LYS A 153 9.10 -5.13 -15.46
C LYS A 153 8.95 -5.34 -13.96
N PHE A 154 8.22 -6.39 -13.56
CA PHE A 154 7.84 -6.64 -12.18
C PHE A 154 8.32 -8.00 -11.63
N GLY A 155 9.38 -8.55 -12.20
CA GLY A 155 9.98 -9.84 -11.85
C GLY A 155 9.96 -10.86 -12.98
N GLU A 156 10.83 -11.89 -12.90
CA GLU A 156 11.05 -12.86 -13.99
C GLU A 156 9.88 -13.87 -14.14
N SER A 157 9.09 -14.11 -13.08
CA SER A 157 8.00 -15.10 -13.10
C SER A 157 6.62 -14.44 -12.95
N THR A 158 6.43 -13.28 -13.58
CA THR A 158 5.17 -12.55 -13.52
C THR A 158 4.63 -12.20 -14.89
N HIS A 159 3.33 -12.35 -15.06
CA HIS A 159 2.60 -11.71 -16.14
C HIS A 159 2.23 -10.29 -15.76
N CYS A 160 2.33 -9.36 -16.70
CA CYS A 160 1.83 -8.01 -16.51
C CYS A 160 1.06 -7.53 -17.76
N VAL A 161 -0.02 -6.79 -17.51
CA VAL A 161 -0.80 -6.16 -18.58
C VAL A 161 -1.01 -4.70 -18.22
N LYS A 162 -0.69 -3.82 -19.16
CA LYS A 162 -0.82 -2.37 -18.99
C LYS A 162 -2.29 -1.98 -18.84
N LEU A 163 -2.56 -1.13 -17.86
CA LEU A 163 -3.85 -0.48 -17.68
C LEU A 163 -3.83 0.90 -18.35
N PHE A 164 -3.11 1.86 -17.80
CA PHE A 164 -2.98 3.21 -18.36
C PHE A 164 -1.67 3.87 -17.93
N ASP A 165 -1.25 4.90 -18.68
CA ASP A 165 -0.03 5.66 -18.42
C ASP A 165 -0.19 6.65 -17.28
N GLU A 166 0.90 6.90 -16.54
CA GLU A 166 1.00 7.99 -15.59
C GLU A 166 1.33 9.31 -16.29
N TRP A 167 0.52 10.33 -16.01
CA TRP A 167 0.71 11.68 -16.53
C TRP A 167 0.72 12.71 -15.41
N LEU A 168 1.88 13.23 -15.07
CA LEU A 168 2.04 14.25 -14.03
C LEU A 168 1.55 15.61 -14.52
N ILE A 169 0.76 16.28 -13.68
CA ILE A 169 0.22 17.61 -13.97
C ILE A 169 0.03 18.41 -12.66
N PRO A 170 0.34 19.71 -12.63
CA PRO A 170 0.03 20.54 -11.47
C PRO A 170 -1.47 20.71 -11.28
N VAL A 171 -1.90 20.56 -10.04
CA VAL A 171 -3.30 20.71 -9.63
C VAL A 171 -3.41 21.62 -8.40
N CYS A 172 -4.47 22.41 -8.32
CA CYS A 172 -4.76 23.23 -7.16
C CYS A 172 -6.26 23.51 -7.05
N SER A 173 -6.69 24.12 -5.94
CA SER A 173 -8.06 24.62 -5.82
C SER A 173 -8.31 25.81 -6.74
N ARG A 174 -9.58 26.11 -7.01
CA ARG A 174 -9.98 27.28 -7.81
C ARG A 174 -9.49 28.59 -7.18
N ALA A 175 -9.47 28.70 -5.85
CA ALA A 175 -9.00 29.89 -5.15
C ALA A 175 -7.48 30.10 -5.34
N THR A 176 -6.70 29.01 -5.34
CA THR A 176 -5.23 29.05 -5.51
C THR A 176 -4.81 29.32 -6.96
N ALA A 177 -5.65 28.96 -7.94
CA ALA A 177 -5.28 28.97 -9.36
C ALA A 177 -4.90 30.36 -9.91
N ALA A 178 -5.50 31.43 -9.41
CA ALA A 178 -5.18 32.79 -9.85
C ALA A 178 -3.73 33.16 -9.45
N VAL A 179 -3.35 32.89 -8.21
CA VAL A 179 -1.99 33.10 -7.69
C VAL A 179 -1.00 32.20 -8.42
N ALA A 180 -1.33 30.90 -8.56
CA ALA A 180 -0.48 29.93 -9.24
C ALA A 180 -0.11 30.30 -10.67
N ARG A 181 -1.05 30.94 -11.41
CA ARG A 181 -0.81 31.42 -12.79
C ARG A 181 -0.05 32.73 -12.84
N ALA A 182 -0.35 33.68 -11.94
CA ALA A 182 0.25 35.01 -11.97
C ALA A 182 1.66 35.02 -11.37
N ASN A 183 1.88 34.30 -10.30
CA ASN A 183 3.15 34.19 -9.61
C ASN A 183 3.31 32.81 -8.95
N PRO A 184 3.73 31.79 -9.70
CA PRO A 184 3.89 30.43 -9.17
C PRO A 184 4.81 30.36 -7.94
N ALA A 185 5.85 31.21 -7.88
CA ALA A 185 6.79 31.26 -6.76
C ALA A 185 6.16 31.71 -5.42
N ALA A 186 5.03 32.42 -5.48
CA ALA A 186 4.27 32.81 -4.28
C ALA A 186 3.27 31.73 -3.82
N CYS A 187 3.14 30.65 -4.58
CA CYS A 187 2.24 29.56 -4.24
C CYS A 187 2.97 28.53 -3.37
N GLU A 188 2.33 28.10 -2.28
CA GLU A 188 2.86 27.00 -1.49
C GLU A 188 2.90 25.72 -2.34
N LEU A 189 4.07 25.08 -2.40
CA LEU A 189 4.21 23.79 -3.08
C LEU A 189 3.84 22.63 -2.16
N ILE A 190 3.16 21.66 -2.71
CA ILE A 190 2.80 20.41 -2.06
C ILE A 190 3.51 19.28 -2.80
N HIS A 191 4.31 18.52 -2.07
CA HIS A 191 5.07 17.39 -2.58
C HIS A 191 4.36 16.09 -2.17
N PRO A 192 3.80 15.34 -3.10
CA PRO A 192 3.12 14.09 -2.81
C PRO A 192 4.07 12.90 -2.61
N SER A 193 5.38 13.13 -2.73
CA SER A 193 6.44 12.16 -2.50
C SER A 193 7.57 12.75 -1.63
N PRO A 194 8.13 11.97 -0.69
CA PRO A 194 9.18 12.46 0.23
C PRO A 194 10.44 12.96 -0.46
N ASP A 195 10.80 12.41 -1.61
CA ASP A 195 11.95 12.77 -2.41
C ASP A 195 11.68 13.93 -3.39
N ARG A 196 10.45 14.45 -3.41
CA ARG A 196 10.00 15.57 -4.25
C ARG A 196 10.20 15.33 -5.75
N ARG A 197 10.25 14.06 -6.18
CA ARG A 197 10.53 13.68 -7.56
C ARG A 197 9.49 14.20 -8.56
N ASP A 198 8.22 14.31 -8.15
CA ASP A 198 7.11 14.61 -9.07
C ASP A 198 7.21 16.04 -9.62
N TRP A 199 7.49 17.03 -8.77
CA TRP A 199 7.76 18.38 -9.22
C TRP A 199 8.98 18.47 -10.12
N ARG A 200 10.08 17.77 -9.78
CA ARG A 200 11.29 17.74 -10.57
C ARG A 200 11.04 17.14 -11.96
N ARG A 201 10.34 16.00 -12.03
CA ARG A 201 9.98 15.34 -13.28
C ARG A 201 9.12 16.25 -14.15
N TRP A 202 8.08 16.86 -13.55
CA TRP A 202 7.19 17.73 -14.30
C TRP A 202 7.89 18.99 -14.81
N LEU A 203 8.68 19.69 -14.02
CA LEU A 203 9.41 20.88 -14.43
C LEU A 203 10.39 20.57 -15.57
N ASN A 204 11.16 19.49 -15.45
CA ASN A 204 12.12 19.08 -16.48
C ASN A 204 11.43 18.76 -17.82
N GLY A 205 10.24 18.14 -17.79
CA GLY A 205 9.54 17.72 -19.01
C GLY A 205 8.61 18.76 -19.58
N SER A 206 8.05 19.65 -18.77
CA SER A 206 6.99 20.57 -19.21
C SER A 206 7.48 21.70 -20.10
N GLY A 207 8.75 22.08 -20.00
CA GLY A 207 9.33 23.27 -20.63
C GLY A 207 8.87 24.58 -20.01
N HIS A 208 8.23 24.52 -18.83
CA HIS A 208 7.86 25.72 -18.07
C HIS A 208 9.02 26.19 -17.18
N ASP A 209 9.36 27.46 -17.26
CA ASP A 209 10.26 28.13 -16.31
C ASP A 209 9.42 28.88 -15.28
N LEU A 210 9.11 28.22 -14.16
CA LEU A 210 8.21 28.75 -13.13
C LEU A 210 8.93 29.50 -12.01
N ASN A 211 10.26 29.47 -11.98
CA ASN A 211 11.10 30.04 -10.90
C ASN A 211 10.60 29.62 -9.50
N VAL A 212 10.19 28.37 -9.32
CA VAL A 212 9.73 27.81 -8.04
C VAL A 212 10.87 27.07 -7.33
N ASP A 213 10.93 27.22 -6.01
CA ASP A 213 11.89 26.50 -5.18
C ASP A 213 11.30 25.17 -4.71
N ILE A 214 11.61 24.08 -5.39
CA ILE A 214 11.13 22.73 -5.04
C ILE A 214 11.75 22.16 -3.76
N THR A 215 12.72 22.85 -3.13
CA THR A 215 13.26 22.42 -1.83
C THR A 215 12.34 22.83 -0.67
N ARG A 216 11.39 23.72 -0.91
CA ARG A 216 10.41 24.23 0.05
C ARG A 216 9.04 23.61 -0.17
N GLY A 217 8.15 23.80 0.78
CA GLY A 217 6.77 23.34 0.70
C GLY A 217 6.45 22.17 1.62
N GLN A 218 5.17 21.79 1.66
CA GLN A 218 4.68 20.68 2.46
C GLN A 218 4.99 19.35 1.78
N VAL A 219 5.49 18.39 2.54
CA VAL A 219 5.86 17.05 2.04
C VAL A 219 4.94 16.01 2.64
N PHE A 220 4.36 15.20 1.80
CA PHE A 220 3.56 14.02 2.14
C PHE A 220 4.26 12.76 1.64
N ASP A 221 3.80 11.63 2.09
CA ASP A 221 4.25 10.30 1.65
C ASP A 221 3.24 9.60 0.74
N MET A 222 2.12 10.26 0.44
CA MET A 222 1.05 9.71 -0.39
C MET A 222 0.49 10.75 -1.37
N LEU A 223 0.34 10.37 -2.63
CA LEU A 223 -0.28 11.21 -3.68
C LEU A 223 -1.68 11.69 -3.28
N GLU A 224 -2.47 10.83 -2.60
CA GLU A 224 -3.81 11.18 -2.15
C GLU A 224 -3.82 12.36 -1.17
N GLN A 225 -2.85 12.41 -0.24
CA GLN A 225 -2.74 13.51 0.72
C GLN A 225 -2.38 14.83 0.02
N GLY A 226 -1.47 14.77 -0.96
CA GLY A 226 -1.12 15.93 -1.79
C GLY A 226 -2.32 16.47 -2.56
N ILE A 227 -3.10 15.59 -3.17
CA ILE A 227 -4.33 15.95 -3.89
C ILE A 227 -5.38 16.54 -2.93
N ALA A 228 -5.60 15.92 -1.76
CA ALA A 228 -6.54 16.40 -0.76
C ALA A 228 -6.15 17.80 -0.24
N ALA A 229 -4.86 18.03 0.03
CA ALA A 229 -4.35 19.33 0.45
C ALA A 229 -4.53 20.41 -0.65
N ALA A 230 -4.34 20.04 -1.92
CA ALA A 230 -4.58 20.94 -3.04
C ALA A 230 -6.08 21.30 -3.18
N ILE A 231 -6.99 20.32 -3.01
CA ILE A 231 -8.46 20.57 -2.99
C ILE A 231 -8.83 21.52 -1.86
N ALA A 232 -8.24 21.31 -0.66
CA ALA A 232 -8.47 22.16 0.51
C ALA A 232 -7.87 23.58 0.39
N GLY A 233 -7.11 23.85 -0.67
CA GLY A 233 -6.56 25.18 -0.96
C GLY A 233 -5.24 25.49 -0.28
N HIS A 234 -4.54 24.49 0.27
CA HIS A 234 -3.27 24.67 0.97
C HIS A 234 -2.09 24.94 0.03
N GLY A 235 -2.27 24.79 -1.29
CA GLY A 235 -1.21 25.06 -2.24
C GLY A 235 -1.44 24.40 -3.59
N MET A 236 -0.35 24.23 -4.34
CA MET A 236 -0.30 23.57 -5.63
C MET A 236 0.47 22.26 -5.51
N SER A 237 -0.15 21.15 -5.89
CA SER A 237 0.45 19.81 -5.89
C SER A 237 0.68 19.31 -7.31
N ILE A 238 1.52 18.30 -7.46
CA ILE A 238 1.50 17.46 -8.65
C ILE A 238 0.48 16.35 -8.42
N GLY A 239 -0.37 16.11 -9.40
CA GLY A 239 -1.29 14.98 -9.47
C GLY A 239 -1.04 14.13 -10.70
N ASP A 240 -1.57 12.91 -10.71
CA ASP A 240 -1.75 12.14 -11.92
C ASP A 240 -3.05 12.57 -12.59
N LEU A 241 -2.98 12.96 -13.85
CA LEU A 241 -4.13 13.49 -14.62
C LEU A 241 -5.29 12.49 -14.66
N ALA A 242 -4.98 11.19 -14.84
CA ALA A 242 -5.98 10.13 -14.86
C ALA A 242 -6.73 10.02 -13.53
N LEU A 243 -5.99 10.04 -12.42
CA LEU A 243 -6.56 9.92 -11.08
C LEU A 243 -7.20 11.22 -10.57
N CYS A 244 -6.84 12.36 -11.15
CA CYS A 244 -7.46 13.65 -10.85
C CYS A 244 -8.70 13.97 -11.70
N ALA A 245 -9.00 13.19 -12.74
CA ALA A 245 -10.02 13.49 -13.74
C ALA A 245 -11.38 13.83 -13.12
N THR A 246 -11.91 12.99 -12.24
CA THR A 246 -13.20 13.23 -11.58
C THR A 246 -13.20 14.54 -10.78
N ALA A 247 -12.16 14.80 -9.98
CA ALA A 247 -12.06 16.03 -9.19
C ALA A 247 -11.93 17.30 -10.06
N ILE A 248 -11.36 17.17 -11.26
CA ILE A 248 -11.28 18.26 -12.25
C ILE A 248 -12.67 18.49 -12.87
N ASP A 249 -13.37 17.44 -13.27
CA ASP A 249 -14.72 17.52 -13.85
C ASP A 249 -15.72 18.11 -12.84
N GLU A 250 -15.61 17.74 -11.57
CA GLU A 250 -16.40 18.27 -10.45
C GLU A 250 -15.96 19.67 -10.00
N LYS A 251 -14.91 20.24 -10.61
CA LYS A 251 -14.35 21.56 -10.30
C LYS A 251 -13.81 21.72 -8.88
N GLN A 252 -13.52 20.61 -8.21
CA GLN A 252 -12.79 20.58 -6.94
C GLN A 252 -11.32 20.93 -7.16
N LEU A 253 -10.76 20.45 -8.30
CA LEU A 253 -9.43 20.80 -8.77
C LEU A 253 -9.51 21.58 -10.08
N VAL A 254 -8.51 22.41 -10.31
CA VAL A 254 -8.26 23.09 -11.58
C VAL A 254 -6.78 22.91 -11.96
N LEU A 255 -6.53 23.00 -13.27
CA LEU A 255 -5.21 22.94 -13.86
C LEU A 255 -4.65 24.36 -14.01
N PRO A 256 -3.73 24.82 -13.16
CA PRO A 256 -3.10 26.13 -13.33
C PRO A 256 -2.24 26.15 -14.61
N PHE A 257 -1.59 25.02 -14.91
CA PHE A 257 -0.82 24.78 -16.13
C PHE A 257 -1.41 23.58 -16.86
N LYS A 258 -1.58 23.72 -18.18
CA LYS A 258 -2.20 22.69 -19.02
C LYS A 258 -1.17 21.86 -19.78
N THR A 259 -0.12 21.45 -19.10
CA THR A 259 0.91 20.56 -19.66
C THR A 259 1.00 19.32 -18.78
N ALA A 260 0.66 18.16 -19.31
CA ALA A 260 0.85 16.87 -18.69
C ALA A 260 2.16 16.26 -19.22
N VAL A 261 2.97 15.72 -18.30
CA VAL A 261 4.28 15.15 -18.59
C VAL A 261 4.24 13.67 -18.28
N SER A 262 4.61 12.82 -19.25
CA SER A 262 4.79 11.38 -19.03
C SER A 262 5.99 11.13 -18.14
N THR A 263 5.86 10.16 -17.23
CA THR A 263 7.00 9.67 -16.43
C THR A 263 7.73 8.51 -17.11
N GLY A 264 7.15 7.96 -18.17
CA GLY A 264 7.53 6.67 -18.75
C GLY A 264 6.98 5.47 -17.99
N ASP A 265 6.39 5.70 -16.82
CA ASP A 265 5.73 4.68 -16.00
C ASP A 265 4.24 4.56 -16.37
N ALA A 266 3.66 3.38 -16.12
CA ALA A 266 2.25 3.11 -16.29
C ALA A 266 1.75 2.19 -15.17
N TYR A 267 0.44 2.18 -14.95
CA TYR A 267 -0.19 1.20 -14.07
C TYR A 267 -0.37 -0.12 -14.81
N TYR A 268 0.05 -1.21 -14.16
CA TYR A 268 -0.04 -2.57 -14.69
C TYR A 268 -0.78 -3.46 -13.70
N LEU A 269 -1.63 -4.33 -14.23
CA LEU A 269 -2.14 -5.47 -13.47
C LEU A 269 -1.12 -6.61 -13.62
N VAL A 270 -0.61 -7.10 -12.49
CA VAL A 270 0.49 -8.07 -12.40
C VAL A 270 0.03 -9.29 -11.59
N TRP A 271 0.43 -10.49 -12.02
CA TRP A 271 0.16 -11.75 -11.32
C TRP A 271 1.22 -12.81 -11.62
N PRO A 272 1.41 -13.84 -10.75
CA PRO A 272 2.36 -14.93 -11.00
C PRO A 272 2.02 -15.72 -12.27
N GLU A 273 3.02 -16.18 -13.00
CA GLU A 273 2.85 -17.02 -14.20
C GLU A 273 2.10 -18.32 -13.91
N ASP A 274 2.38 -18.93 -12.75
CA ASP A 274 1.79 -20.20 -12.28
C ASP A 274 0.52 -20.01 -11.46
N SER A 275 -0.09 -18.79 -11.48
CA SER A 275 -1.27 -18.47 -10.69
C SER A 275 -2.46 -19.37 -11.05
N ALA A 276 -2.99 -20.11 -10.05
CA ALA A 276 -4.23 -20.87 -10.18
C ALA A 276 -5.44 -19.99 -10.50
N LYS A 277 -5.36 -18.68 -10.22
CA LYS A 277 -6.42 -17.68 -10.46
C LYS A 277 -6.20 -16.83 -11.72
N ALA A 278 -5.28 -17.20 -12.58
CA ALA A 278 -4.96 -16.45 -13.80
C ALA A 278 -6.19 -16.18 -14.70
N ALA A 279 -7.17 -17.10 -14.73
CA ALA A 279 -8.42 -16.90 -15.48
C ALA A 279 -9.25 -15.76 -14.90
N GLN A 280 -9.38 -15.71 -13.58
CA GLN A 280 -10.12 -14.68 -12.86
C GLN A 280 -9.44 -13.31 -12.98
N VAL A 281 -8.10 -13.27 -12.91
CA VAL A 281 -7.33 -12.03 -13.12
C VAL A 281 -7.55 -11.48 -14.53
N ARG A 282 -7.55 -12.36 -15.56
CA ARG A 282 -7.84 -11.95 -16.94
C ARG A 282 -9.26 -11.46 -17.14
N GLU A 283 -10.24 -12.08 -16.46
CA GLU A 283 -11.64 -11.61 -16.48
C GLU A 283 -11.77 -10.22 -15.85
N LEU A 284 -11.14 -10.01 -14.69
CA LEU A 284 -11.07 -8.68 -14.05
C LEU A 284 -10.40 -7.67 -14.98
N HIS A 285 -9.25 -8.01 -15.58
CA HIS A 285 -8.55 -7.13 -16.53
C HIS A 285 -9.46 -6.72 -17.69
N ALA A 286 -10.14 -7.68 -18.34
CA ALA A 286 -11.02 -7.42 -19.48
C ALA A 286 -12.14 -6.43 -19.11
N PHE A 287 -12.66 -6.53 -17.88
CA PHE A 287 -13.65 -5.59 -17.38
C PHE A 287 -13.06 -4.20 -17.14
N LEU A 288 -11.89 -4.12 -16.47
CA LEU A 288 -11.21 -2.87 -16.17
C LEU A 288 -10.77 -2.15 -17.45
N ALA A 289 -10.34 -2.88 -18.49
CA ALA A 289 -9.95 -2.32 -19.79
C ALA A 289 -11.06 -1.48 -20.45
N GLY A 290 -12.32 -1.85 -20.23
CA GLY A 290 -13.47 -1.07 -20.72
C GLY A 290 -13.82 0.16 -19.85
N ARG A 291 -13.09 0.42 -18.77
CA ARG A 291 -13.38 1.46 -17.77
C ARG A 291 -12.16 2.29 -17.36
N MET A 292 -11.15 2.31 -18.21
CA MET A 292 -9.95 3.14 -17.97
C MET A 292 -10.31 4.61 -17.77
N PRO A 293 -9.60 5.33 -16.90
CA PRO A 293 -9.80 6.76 -16.72
C PRO A 293 -9.61 7.51 -18.05
N ARG A 294 -10.40 8.54 -18.28
CA ARG A 294 -10.25 9.38 -19.47
C ARG A 294 -9.06 10.31 -19.28
N LEU A 295 -8.10 10.24 -20.20
CA LEU A 295 -6.95 11.15 -20.22
C LEU A 295 -7.22 12.46 -20.95
N ALA A 296 -8.24 12.51 -21.81
CA ALA A 296 -8.53 13.68 -22.65
C ALA A 296 -9.23 14.78 -21.83
N HIS A 297 -8.47 15.81 -21.49
CA HIS A 297 -9.02 17.08 -20.97
C HIS A 297 -8.81 18.20 -21.99
N PRO A 298 -9.82 19.08 -22.21
CA PRO A 298 -9.74 20.15 -23.20
C PRO A 298 -8.56 21.10 -22.98
N GLY A 299 -7.71 21.21 -24.01
CA GLY A 299 -6.57 22.11 -24.02
C GLY A 299 -5.36 21.67 -23.21
N VAL A 300 -5.31 20.42 -22.73
CA VAL A 300 -4.10 19.84 -22.12
C VAL A 300 -3.16 19.40 -23.24
N ARG A 301 -1.91 19.85 -23.14
CA ARG A 301 -0.79 19.40 -23.97
C ARG A 301 -0.10 18.24 -23.26
N PHE A 302 0.10 17.15 -23.98
CA PHE A 302 0.84 15.98 -23.50
C PHE A 302 2.28 16.02 -24.02
N VAL A 303 3.24 15.85 -23.11
CA VAL A 303 4.67 15.80 -23.42
C VAL A 303 5.19 14.45 -22.96
N ASP A 304 5.58 13.64 -23.91
CA ASP A 304 6.22 12.37 -23.66
C ASP A 304 7.74 12.57 -23.65
N LEU A 305 8.42 12.04 -22.63
CA LEU A 305 9.87 12.18 -22.49
C LEU A 305 10.63 10.99 -23.09
N GLY A 306 9.94 9.98 -23.63
CA GLY A 306 10.53 8.84 -24.34
C GLY A 306 11.03 7.75 -23.44
#